data_28ab01f4820fa0b426ffe7648ed3b66b
#
_entry.id   28ab01f4820fa0b426ffe7648ed3b66b
#
_cell.length_a   1.000
_cell.length_b   1.000
_cell.length_c   1.000
_cell.angle_alpha   90.00
_cell.angle_beta   90.00
_cell.angle_gamma   90.00
#
_symmetry.space_group_name_H-M   'P 1'
#
loop_
_entity.id
_entity.type
_entity.pdbx_description
1 polymer ?
#
loop_
_entity_poly.entity_id
_entity_poly.type
_entity_poly.pdbx_seq_one_letter_code
_entity_poly.pdbx_strand_id
1 'polypeptide(L)'
;MKTGKNVIIALALLANLWFVSSCNNGPKREVWLDEVYKDSCFVQDWGIPQINQSVVWTPLTVNGVVYKRGIGAHSISRMLYDLGGKAVSVSGLVGADDNNLYAGKLQFKIIGDKKELWKSGVMRKGDPVKEFNVSLSGIDKVLLLVEECGDGIMYDHADW
;
A
#
# COMPACT_ATOMS: atom_id res chain seq x y z
N MET A 1 -12.38 -19.23 -5.26
CA MET A 1 -11.28 -18.52 -4.59
C MET A 1 -10.73 -17.48 -5.58
N LYS A 2 -11.04 -16.19 -5.39
CA LYS A 2 -10.41 -15.13 -6.20
C LYS A 2 -8.98 -14.96 -5.69
N THR A 3 -8.00 -15.17 -6.57
CA THR A 3 -6.62 -14.79 -6.30
C THR A 3 -6.57 -13.28 -6.25
N GLY A 4 -6.39 -12.70 -5.05
CA GLY A 4 -6.30 -11.26 -4.90
C GLY A 4 -5.15 -10.72 -5.72
N LYS A 5 -5.38 -9.64 -6.45
CA LYS A 5 -4.31 -8.82 -7.01
C LYS A 5 -3.72 -8.04 -5.83
N ASN A 6 -2.48 -8.30 -5.52
CA ASN A 6 -1.78 -7.67 -4.41
C ASN A 6 -0.99 -6.45 -4.91
N VAL A 7 -0.56 -5.61 -4.00
CA VAL A 7 0.28 -4.44 -4.32
C VAL A 7 1.58 -4.90 -4.98
N ILE A 8 1.88 -4.40 -6.17
CA ILE A 8 3.08 -4.74 -6.93
C ILE A 8 3.91 -3.47 -7.11
N ILE A 9 5.14 -3.47 -6.60
CA ILE A 9 6.13 -2.43 -6.88
C ILE A 9 7.11 -3.01 -7.92
N ALA A 10 7.14 -2.42 -9.11
CA ALA A 10 8.10 -2.80 -10.13
C ALA A 10 9.39 -1.98 -9.95
N LEU A 11 10.45 -2.61 -9.42
CA LEU A 11 11.79 -2.02 -9.30
C LEU A 11 12.67 -2.43 -10.49
N ALA A 12 13.25 -1.44 -11.16
CA ALA A 12 14.31 -1.66 -12.14
C ALA A 12 15.68 -1.61 -11.45
N LEU A 13 16.40 -2.72 -11.36
CA LEU A 13 17.77 -2.78 -10.86
C LEU A 13 18.76 -2.42 -11.97
N LEU A 14 19.64 -1.44 -11.71
CA LEU A 14 20.71 -1.03 -12.62
C LEU A 14 22.07 -1.50 -12.12
N ALA A 15 22.82 -2.16 -12.99
CA ALA A 15 24.28 -2.28 -12.91
C ALA A 15 24.93 -1.12 -13.68
N ASN A 16 26.06 -0.61 -13.17
CA ASN A 16 26.80 0.58 -13.59
C ASN A 16 27.22 0.65 -15.06
N LEU A 17 27.22 1.81 -15.65
CA LEU A 17 28.24 2.63 -16.31
C LEU A 17 27.77 3.36 -17.58
N TRP A 18 28.03 4.70 -17.57
CA TRP A 18 28.33 5.65 -18.65
C TRP A 18 27.23 6.09 -19.63
N PHE A 19 26.95 7.36 -19.53
CA PHE A 19 26.44 8.31 -20.53
C PHE A 19 25.88 7.74 -21.85
N VAL A 20 24.56 7.76 -21.97
CA VAL A 20 23.78 8.32 -23.10
C VAL A 20 22.32 8.41 -22.61
N SER A 21 21.61 9.48 -22.94
CA SER A 21 20.14 9.59 -22.85
C SER A 21 19.52 8.37 -23.53
N SER A 22 19.10 7.40 -22.77
CA SER A 22 18.52 6.16 -23.28
C SER A 22 17.39 5.75 -22.34
N CYS A 23 16.22 5.63 -22.90
CA CYS A 23 15.05 5.02 -22.27
C CYS A 23 15.50 3.72 -21.59
N ASN A 24 15.33 3.65 -20.29
CA ASN A 24 15.82 2.54 -19.47
C ASN A 24 14.92 1.32 -19.69
N ASN A 25 15.18 0.53 -20.73
CA ASN A 25 14.47 -0.69 -21.13
C ASN A 25 15.07 -1.96 -20.49
N GLY A 26 15.60 -1.85 -19.27
CA GLY A 26 15.99 -3.04 -18.50
C GLY A 26 14.78 -3.90 -18.14
N PRO A 27 14.96 -5.21 -17.86
CA PRO A 27 13.87 -6.08 -17.45
C PRO A 27 13.24 -5.53 -16.17
N LYS A 28 11.95 -5.24 -16.22
CA LYS A 28 11.16 -4.81 -15.05
C LYS A 28 10.99 -6.01 -14.13
N ARG A 29 11.37 -5.86 -12.87
CA ARG A 29 11.11 -6.85 -11.83
C ARG A 29 9.89 -6.43 -11.04
N GLU A 30 8.93 -7.33 -10.90
CA GLU A 30 7.82 -7.17 -9.97
C GLU A 30 8.24 -7.68 -8.59
N VAL A 31 7.90 -6.92 -7.55
CA VAL A 31 8.07 -7.28 -6.15
C VAL A 31 6.79 -6.98 -5.40
N TRP A 32 6.47 -7.82 -4.43
CA TRP A 32 5.30 -7.61 -3.60
C TRP A 32 5.61 -6.67 -2.43
N LEU A 33 4.63 -5.89 -2.01
CA LEU A 33 4.80 -4.94 -0.90
C LEU A 33 5.22 -5.65 0.39
N ASP A 34 4.67 -6.83 0.66
CA ASP A 34 5.02 -7.66 1.81
C ASP A 34 6.48 -8.18 1.77
N GLU A 35 7.07 -8.33 0.59
CA GLU A 35 8.49 -8.72 0.43
C GLU A 35 9.45 -7.55 0.71
N VAL A 36 9.05 -6.33 0.37
CA VAL A 36 9.86 -5.11 0.56
C VAL A 36 9.45 -4.28 1.77
N TYR A 37 8.56 -4.80 2.60
CA TYR A 37 8.06 -4.10 3.79
C TYR A 37 9.20 -3.63 4.71
N LYS A 38 10.25 -4.44 4.90
CA LYS A 38 11.41 -4.13 5.76
C LYS A 38 12.24 -2.96 5.23
N ASP A 39 12.10 -2.61 3.96
CA ASP A 39 12.80 -1.50 3.33
C ASP A 39 12.05 -0.17 3.55
N SER A 40 10.86 -0.22 4.16
CA SER A 40 10.08 0.96 4.49
C SER A 40 10.42 1.51 5.88
N CYS A 41 10.25 2.82 6.05
CA CYS A 41 10.06 3.41 7.36
C CYS A 41 8.58 3.40 7.68
N PHE A 42 8.16 2.56 8.63
CA PHE A 42 6.75 2.38 8.99
C PHE A 42 6.46 2.94 10.38
N VAL A 43 5.38 3.73 10.47
CA VAL A 43 4.84 4.26 11.74
C VAL A 43 3.32 4.16 11.69
N GLN A 44 2.70 3.71 12.79
CA GLN A 44 1.24 3.78 12.95
C GLN A 44 0.87 4.06 14.40
N ASP A 45 -0.36 4.55 14.60
CA ASP A 45 -0.82 5.03 15.91
C ASP A 45 -1.21 3.88 16.84
N TRP A 46 -1.69 2.75 16.32
CA TRP A 46 -2.12 1.61 17.12
C TRP A 46 -1.71 0.28 16.49
N GLY A 47 -1.32 -0.67 17.35
CA GLY A 47 -0.94 -2.01 16.94
C GLY A 47 0.41 -2.07 16.23
N ILE A 48 0.69 -3.21 15.64
CA ILE A 48 1.89 -3.47 14.84
C ILE A 48 1.43 -3.97 13.47
N PRO A 49 1.93 -3.40 12.37
CA PRO A 49 1.56 -3.87 11.03
C PRO A 49 1.89 -5.35 10.86
N GLN A 50 1.02 -6.06 10.18
CA GLN A 50 1.16 -7.50 9.97
C GLN A 50 1.35 -7.81 8.49
N ILE A 51 2.26 -8.73 8.22
CA ILE A 51 2.49 -9.24 6.87
C ILE A 51 1.55 -10.42 6.62
N ASN A 52 0.75 -10.32 5.54
CA ASN A 52 -0.20 -11.35 5.11
C ASN A 52 -1.30 -11.69 6.14
N GLN A 53 -1.50 -10.79 7.08
CA GLN A 53 -2.53 -10.84 8.11
C GLN A 53 -3.06 -9.44 8.38
N SER A 54 -4.27 -9.34 8.92
CA SER A 54 -4.80 -8.07 9.43
C SER A 54 -4.00 -7.61 10.66
N VAL A 55 -4.15 -6.36 11.05
CA VAL A 55 -3.49 -5.79 12.22
C VAL A 55 -3.81 -6.55 13.53
N VAL A 56 -4.86 -7.35 13.55
CA VAL A 56 -5.28 -8.22 14.68
C VAL A 56 -5.00 -9.70 14.45
N TRP A 57 -4.03 -10.03 13.58
CA TRP A 57 -3.55 -11.40 13.29
C TRP A 57 -4.58 -12.36 12.74
N THR A 58 -5.61 -11.88 12.09
CA THR A 58 -6.57 -12.69 11.33
C THR A 58 -6.25 -12.61 9.82
N PRO A 59 -6.83 -13.47 8.98
CA PRO A 59 -6.68 -13.31 7.54
C PRO A 59 -7.14 -11.94 7.07
N LEU A 60 -6.40 -11.31 6.16
CA LEU A 60 -6.83 -10.09 5.46
C LEU A 60 -8.18 -10.35 4.81
N THR A 61 -9.22 -9.65 5.23
CA THR A 61 -10.60 -9.92 4.76
C THR A 61 -11.32 -8.61 4.50
N VAL A 62 -11.72 -8.37 3.27
CA VAL A 62 -12.47 -7.17 2.89
C VAL A 62 -13.74 -7.58 2.15
N ASN A 63 -14.88 -7.10 2.64
CA ASN A 63 -16.20 -7.39 2.07
C ASN A 63 -16.42 -8.91 1.82
N GLY A 64 -16.10 -9.74 2.83
CA GLY A 64 -16.24 -11.19 2.80
C GLY A 64 -15.22 -11.93 1.92
N VAL A 65 -14.26 -11.25 1.31
CA VAL A 65 -13.22 -11.86 0.48
C VAL A 65 -11.90 -11.93 1.22
N VAL A 66 -11.32 -13.13 1.33
CA VAL A 66 -10.01 -13.35 1.97
C VAL A 66 -8.90 -13.15 0.95
N TYR A 67 -7.88 -12.38 1.34
CA TYR A 67 -6.67 -12.11 0.57
C TYR A 67 -5.46 -12.79 1.21
N LYS A 68 -4.62 -13.41 0.39
CA LYS A 68 -3.47 -14.20 0.87
C LYS A 68 -2.23 -13.36 1.16
N ARG A 69 -2.11 -12.22 0.51
CA ARG A 69 -0.93 -11.35 0.58
C ARG A 69 -1.37 -9.92 0.78
N GLY A 70 -0.56 -9.18 1.54
CA GLY A 70 -0.78 -7.78 1.79
C GLY A 70 -0.19 -7.36 3.13
N ILE A 71 -0.55 -6.17 3.57
CA ILE A 71 -0.15 -5.61 4.86
C ILE A 71 -1.39 -5.13 5.58
N GLY A 72 -1.67 -5.75 6.72
CA GLY A 72 -2.68 -5.24 7.66
C GLY A 72 -2.09 -4.10 8.49
N ALA A 73 -2.77 -2.98 8.50
CA ALA A 73 -2.38 -1.76 9.17
C ALA A 73 -3.56 -1.18 9.98
N HIS A 74 -3.29 -0.11 10.71
CA HIS A 74 -4.30 0.64 11.44
C HIS A 74 -4.13 2.14 11.14
N SER A 75 -5.22 2.87 11.04
CA SER A 75 -5.18 4.33 10.91
C SER A 75 -4.64 4.95 12.23
N ILE A 76 -3.80 5.95 12.26
CA ILE A 76 -3.11 6.56 11.12
C ILE A 76 -1.81 5.78 10.87
N SER A 77 -1.61 5.30 9.66
CA SER A 77 -0.36 4.61 9.33
C SER A 77 0.37 5.28 8.17
N ARG A 78 1.70 5.27 8.27
CA ARG A 78 2.61 5.86 7.28
C ARG A 78 3.69 4.85 6.94
N MET A 79 3.75 4.44 5.68
CA MET A 79 4.74 3.50 5.16
C MET A 79 5.51 4.21 4.05
N LEU A 80 6.72 4.66 4.36
CA LEU A 80 7.57 5.44 3.47
C LEU A 80 8.65 4.55 2.84
N TYR A 81 8.72 4.54 1.52
CA TYR A 81 9.78 3.91 0.74
C TYR A 81 10.66 4.96 0.06
N ASP A 82 11.97 4.74 0.11
CA ASP A 82 12.94 5.46 -0.72
C ASP A 82 13.20 4.65 -1.99
N LEU A 83 12.73 5.16 -3.11
CA LEU A 83 12.76 4.47 -4.40
C LEU A 83 13.96 4.90 -5.26
N GLY A 84 14.56 6.07 -4.96
CA GLY A 84 15.66 6.66 -5.72
C GLY A 84 15.34 6.78 -7.22
N GLY A 85 14.09 7.08 -7.57
CA GLY A 85 13.64 7.21 -8.96
C GLY A 85 13.57 5.90 -9.76
N LYS A 86 13.74 4.73 -9.13
CA LYS A 86 13.88 3.44 -9.84
C LYS A 86 12.56 2.70 -10.05
N ALA A 87 11.53 3.01 -9.28
CA ALA A 87 10.23 2.38 -9.43
C ALA A 87 9.47 2.95 -10.63
N VAL A 88 8.74 2.08 -11.32
CA VAL A 88 7.93 2.46 -12.49
C VAL A 88 6.49 2.69 -12.11
N SER A 89 5.93 1.80 -11.31
CA SER A 89 4.53 1.88 -10.87
C SER A 89 4.30 1.08 -9.60
N VAL A 90 3.22 1.39 -8.92
CA VAL A 90 2.64 0.58 -7.85
C VAL A 90 1.17 0.32 -8.17
N SER A 91 0.73 -0.92 -7.99
CA SER A 91 -0.67 -1.29 -8.20
C SER A 91 -1.13 -2.30 -7.16
N GLY A 92 -2.42 -2.31 -6.86
CA GLY A 92 -2.99 -3.22 -5.89
C GLY A 92 -4.43 -2.94 -5.54
N LEU A 93 -4.85 -3.52 -4.43
CA LEU A 93 -6.18 -3.34 -3.83
C LEU A 93 -6.01 -2.83 -2.41
N VAL A 94 -6.95 -2.01 -1.98
CA VAL A 94 -7.06 -1.57 -0.59
C VAL A 94 -8.48 -1.75 -0.08
N GLY A 95 -8.62 -1.92 1.23
CA GLY A 95 -9.94 -2.04 1.84
C GLY A 95 -9.93 -1.86 3.36
N ALA A 96 -11.08 -1.49 3.91
CA ALA A 96 -11.32 -1.57 5.34
C ALA A 96 -11.53 -3.04 5.73
N ASP A 97 -10.74 -3.54 6.70
CA ASP A 97 -10.79 -4.94 7.11
C ASP A 97 -12.12 -5.29 7.80
N ASP A 98 -12.62 -6.50 7.55
CA ASP A 98 -13.89 -6.97 8.09
C ASP A 98 -13.87 -7.22 9.60
N ASN A 99 -12.69 -7.24 10.24
CA ASN A 99 -12.55 -7.31 11.70
C ASN A 99 -12.84 -5.99 12.40
N ASN A 100 -13.07 -4.91 11.67
CA ASN A 100 -13.61 -3.69 12.25
C ASN A 100 -14.97 -3.99 12.91
N LEU A 101 -15.09 -3.78 14.22
CA LEU A 101 -16.35 -4.04 14.94
C LEU A 101 -17.42 -2.99 14.59
N TYR A 102 -16.98 -1.77 14.29
CA TYR A 102 -17.85 -0.65 13.91
C TYR A 102 -17.42 -0.10 12.55
N ALA A 103 -18.25 0.74 11.96
CA ALA A 103 -17.99 1.36 10.67
C ALA A 103 -17.08 2.59 10.81
N GLY A 104 -15.86 2.40 11.34
CA GLY A 104 -14.82 3.44 11.31
C GLY A 104 -14.60 3.93 9.87
N LYS A 105 -14.17 5.19 9.73
CA LYS A 105 -13.97 5.82 8.42
C LYS A 105 -12.49 6.04 8.19
N LEU A 106 -11.97 5.37 7.22
CA LEU A 106 -10.57 5.51 6.82
C LEU A 106 -10.43 5.86 5.33
N GLN A 107 -9.27 6.35 4.96
CA GLN A 107 -8.93 6.64 3.57
C GLN A 107 -7.49 6.27 3.30
N PHE A 108 -7.26 5.67 2.15
CA PHE A 108 -5.93 5.37 1.65
C PHE A 108 -5.44 6.46 0.71
N LYS A 109 -4.15 6.81 0.82
CA LYS A 109 -3.49 7.73 -0.10
C LYS A 109 -2.13 7.20 -0.53
N ILE A 110 -1.76 7.52 -1.75
CA ILE A 110 -0.41 7.32 -2.29
C ILE A 110 0.15 8.69 -2.62
N ILE A 111 1.27 9.04 -1.96
CA ILE A 111 1.91 10.34 -2.07
C ILE A 111 3.33 10.12 -2.59
N GLY A 112 3.66 10.70 -3.75
CA GLY A 112 5.00 10.69 -4.33
C GLY A 112 5.63 12.06 -4.25
N ASP A 113 6.85 12.16 -3.66
CA ASP A 113 7.60 13.41 -3.51
C ASP A 113 6.75 14.58 -3.00
N LYS A 114 5.95 14.31 -1.96
CA LYS A 114 5.00 15.26 -1.31
C LYS A 114 3.75 15.61 -2.13
N LYS A 115 3.53 15.01 -3.30
CA LYS A 115 2.34 15.21 -4.12
C LYS A 115 1.39 14.03 -3.99
N GLU A 116 0.09 14.27 -3.75
CA GLU A 116 -0.93 13.24 -3.80
C GLU A 116 -1.05 12.70 -5.23
N LEU A 117 -0.78 11.40 -5.40
CA LEU A 117 -0.86 10.71 -6.69
C LEU A 117 -2.18 9.95 -6.83
N TRP A 118 -2.71 9.47 -5.71
CA TRP A 118 -3.95 8.71 -5.67
C TRP A 118 -4.57 8.73 -4.27
N LYS A 119 -5.91 8.61 -4.21
CA LYS A 119 -6.68 8.37 -2.98
C LYS A 119 -7.89 7.48 -3.22
N SER A 120 -8.25 6.69 -2.24
CA SER A 120 -9.43 5.84 -2.28
C SER A 120 -10.74 6.60 -2.12
N GLY A 121 -10.71 7.79 -1.53
CA GLY A 121 -11.89 8.36 -0.87
C GLY A 121 -12.19 7.61 0.44
N VAL A 122 -13.22 8.03 1.15
CA VAL A 122 -13.63 7.41 2.43
C VAL A 122 -14.09 5.97 2.18
N MET A 123 -13.59 5.06 3.00
CA MET A 123 -13.95 3.64 3.02
C MET A 123 -14.37 3.22 4.43
N ARG A 124 -15.24 2.20 4.49
CA ARG A 124 -15.74 1.59 5.72
C ARG A 124 -15.78 0.08 5.57
N LYS A 125 -15.89 -0.63 6.69
CA LYS A 125 -16.21 -2.05 6.68
C LYS A 125 -17.42 -2.33 5.78
N GLY A 126 -17.29 -3.38 4.94
CA GLY A 126 -18.32 -3.81 4.00
C GLY A 126 -18.28 -3.09 2.64
N ASP A 127 -17.49 -2.02 2.50
CA ASP A 127 -17.24 -1.45 1.19
C ASP A 127 -16.41 -2.40 0.31
N PRO A 128 -16.64 -2.43 -1.00
CA PRO A 128 -15.80 -3.20 -1.90
C PRO A 128 -14.38 -2.65 -1.91
N VAL A 129 -13.39 -3.52 -2.15
CA VAL A 129 -12.01 -3.09 -2.37
C VAL A 129 -11.91 -2.03 -3.45
N LYS A 130 -10.94 -1.14 -3.31
CA LYS A 130 -10.56 -0.18 -4.34
C LYS A 130 -9.25 -0.59 -4.98
N GLU A 131 -9.27 -0.67 -6.30
CA GLU A 131 -8.05 -0.91 -7.10
C GLU A 131 -7.34 0.42 -7.35
N PHE A 132 -6.00 0.35 -7.34
CA PHE A 132 -5.17 1.45 -7.77
C PHE A 132 -4.08 0.96 -8.72
N ASN A 133 -3.66 1.86 -9.60
CA ASN A 133 -2.50 1.69 -10.48
C ASN A 133 -1.89 3.07 -10.70
N VAL A 134 -0.75 3.31 -10.08
CA VAL A 134 -0.12 4.63 -9.99
C VAL A 134 1.26 4.59 -10.59
N SER A 135 1.55 5.51 -11.52
CA SER A 135 2.91 5.70 -12.04
C SER A 135 3.81 6.28 -10.95
N LEU A 136 4.99 5.68 -10.80
CA LEU A 136 6.05 6.15 -9.90
C LEU A 136 7.30 6.59 -10.68
N SER A 137 7.20 6.75 -12.01
CA SER A 137 8.32 7.17 -12.85
C SER A 137 8.85 8.52 -12.41
N GLY A 138 10.13 8.56 -12.02
CA GLY A 138 10.80 9.77 -11.55
C GLY A 138 10.48 10.18 -10.11
N ILE A 139 9.74 9.34 -9.37
CA ILE A 139 9.46 9.56 -7.95
C ILE A 139 10.59 8.98 -7.10
N ASP A 140 11.20 9.81 -6.28
CA ASP A 140 12.26 9.38 -5.36
C ASP A 140 11.70 8.70 -4.12
N LYS A 141 10.63 9.24 -3.56
CA LYS A 141 10.01 8.71 -2.33
C LYS A 141 8.51 8.53 -2.50
N VAL A 142 7.99 7.39 -2.08
CA VAL A 142 6.55 7.15 -2.02
C VAL A 142 6.11 6.87 -0.58
N LEU A 143 5.05 7.54 -0.16
CA LEU A 143 4.37 7.32 1.10
C LEU A 143 3.02 6.65 0.82
N LEU A 144 2.82 5.46 1.40
CA LEU A 144 1.52 4.81 1.50
C LEU A 144 0.93 5.20 2.86
N LEU A 145 -0.22 5.85 2.84
CA LEU A 145 -0.82 6.50 3.99
C LEU A 145 -2.25 5.97 4.19
N VAL A 146 -2.57 5.60 5.42
CA VAL A 146 -3.96 5.42 5.88
C VAL A 146 -4.29 6.55 6.84
N GLU A 147 -5.37 7.26 6.59
CA GLU A 147 -5.86 8.35 7.44
C GLU A 147 -7.24 8.00 8.03
N GLU A 148 -7.51 8.49 9.23
CA GLU A 148 -8.85 8.58 9.78
C GLU A 148 -9.66 9.68 9.05
N CYS A 149 -10.98 9.62 9.09
CA CYS A 149 -11.85 10.54 8.36
C CYS A 149 -12.85 11.26 9.25
N GLY A 150 -12.39 11.78 10.40
CA GLY A 150 -13.12 12.69 11.26
C GLY A 150 -13.98 12.02 12.34
N ASP A 151 -13.81 10.72 12.58
CA ASP A 151 -14.48 9.97 13.67
C ASP A 151 -13.48 9.31 14.63
N GLY A 152 -12.18 9.66 14.52
CA GLY A 152 -11.09 9.11 15.29
C GLY A 152 -10.58 7.78 14.70
N ILE A 153 -9.62 7.16 15.40
CA ILE A 153 -8.92 5.97 14.89
C ILE A 153 -9.57 4.64 15.33
N MET A 154 -10.68 4.68 16.08
CA MET A 154 -11.24 3.48 16.67
C MET A 154 -11.83 2.55 15.60
N TYR A 155 -11.31 1.31 15.53
CA TYR A 155 -11.69 0.29 14.53
C TYR A 155 -11.37 0.67 13.07
N ASP A 156 -10.26 1.37 12.86
CA ASP A 156 -9.78 1.70 11.52
C ASP A 156 -8.75 0.69 11.02
N HIS A 157 -9.08 -0.61 11.07
CA HIS A 157 -8.25 -1.66 10.50
C HIS A 157 -8.28 -1.56 8.97
N ALA A 158 -7.12 -1.59 8.36
CA ALA A 158 -6.90 -1.28 6.95
C ALA A 158 -5.98 -2.31 6.30
N ASP A 159 -6.30 -2.73 5.10
CA ASP A 159 -5.53 -3.70 4.34
C ASP A 159 -5.01 -3.10 3.03
N TRP A 160 -3.66 -3.19 2.85
CA TRP A 160 -2.95 -2.87 1.61
C TRP A 160 -2.68 -4.14 0.80
#